data_848c2cdaf968ae26c5a6c06cbd18a68c
#
_entry.id   848c2cdaf968ae26c5a6c06cbd18a68c
#
_cell.length_a   1.000
_cell.length_b   1.000
_cell.length_c   1.000
_cell.angle_alpha   90.00
_cell.angle_beta   90.00
_cell.angle_gamma   90.00
#
_symmetry.space_group_name_H-M   'P 1'
#
loop_
_entity.id
_entity.type
_entity.pdbx_description
1 polymer ?
#
loop_
_entity_poly.entity_id
_entity_poly.type
_entity_poly.pdbx_seq_one_letter_code
_entity_poly.pdbx_strand_id
1 'polypeptide(L)'
;PSHNPELLKRAHENDILTEGYRVVAYCPSCQTSLSHSEVNQGYEMVQDPSLYYKVKLQDEDVYLIVWTTMPFTLVTDAMVGFNPDEEYVYVSVGSETWIIGKIRLEEFMKEAKMEDYKVLKTVKGSEFEGKKYTHPLLGNISGLEKMSKQENYHITIAEKFVDVNAGTGIVHLSPANGEDDYNI
;
A
#
# COMPACT_ATOMS: atom_id res chain seq x y z
N PRO A 1 -42.24 3.58 18.56
CA PRO A 1 -41.79 2.40 17.78
C PRO A 1 -42.69 2.07 16.61
N SER A 2 -43.99 2.46 16.62
CA SER A 2 -45.00 2.07 15.63
C SER A 2 -44.93 2.85 14.30
N HIS A 3 -44.15 3.90 14.18
CA HIS A 3 -44.11 4.76 12.99
C HIS A 3 -42.97 4.39 12.00
N ASN A 4 -41.97 3.61 12.43
CA ASN A 4 -40.86 3.22 11.57
C ASN A 4 -41.27 2.36 10.35
N PRO A 5 -42.17 1.36 10.48
CA PRO A 5 -42.60 0.56 9.33
C PRO A 5 -43.33 1.39 8.26
N GLU A 6 -44.14 2.36 8.67
CA GLU A 6 -44.87 3.23 7.75
C GLU A 6 -43.92 4.17 7.00
N LEU A 7 -42.89 4.69 7.69
CA LEU A 7 -41.88 5.54 7.08
C LEU A 7 -41.07 4.76 6.03
N LEU A 8 -40.62 3.54 6.36
CA LEU A 8 -39.92 2.66 5.43
C LEU A 8 -40.77 2.27 4.22
N LYS A 9 -42.05 1.99 4.44
CA LYS A 9 -43.00 1.71 3.37
C LYS A 9 -43.12 2.90 2.41
N ARG A 10 -43.31 4.11 2.93
CA ARG A 10 -43.37 5.32 2.10
C ARG A 10 -42.05 5.61 1.37
N ALA A 11 -40.92 5.33 1.99
CA ALA A 11 -39.62 5.47 1.35
C ALA A 11 -39.47 4.49 0.18
N HIS A 12 -39.93 3.26 0.35
CA HIS A 12 -39.93 2.26 -0.71
C HIS A 12 -40.91 2.61 -1.85
N GLU A 13 -42.12 3.07 -1.52
CA GLU A 13 -43.16 3.47 -2.50
C GLU A 13 -42.73 4.70 -3.34
N ASN A 14 -41.79 5.50 -2.85
CA ASN A 14 -41.25 6.68 -3.53
C ASN A 14 -39.83 6.44 -4.11
N ASP A 15 -39.40 5.18 -4.26
CA ASP A 15 -38.08 4.81 -4.79
C ASP A 15 -36.86 5.44 -4.07
N ILE A 16 -37.05 5.80 -2.79
CA ILE A 16 -35.98 6.36 -1.94
C ILE A 16 -35.20 5.24 -1.23
N LEU A 17 -35.84 4.08 -1.04
CA LEU A 17 -35.24 2.91 -0.41
C LEU A 17 -34.91 1.86 -1.48
N THR A 18 -33.63 1.55 -1.63
CA THR A 18 -33.13 0.55 -2.57
C THR A 18 -32.30 -0.50 -1.86
N GLU A 19 -32.18 -1.68 -2.46
CA GLU A 19 -31.24 -2.70 -2.02
C GLU A 19 -29.83 -2.35 -2.49
N GLY A 20 -28.82 -2.57 -1.62
CA GLY A 20 -27.44 -2.33 -1.93
C GLY A 20 -26.50 -3.09 -1.01
N TYR A 21 -25.21 -3.13 -1.38
CA TYR A 21 -24.16 -3.74 -0.58
C TYR A 21 -23.29 -2.66 0.04
N ARG A 22 -22.91 -2.87 1.29
CA ARG A 22 -22.01 -1.98 2.00
C ARG A 22 -21.00 -2.81 2.78
N VAL A 23 -19.74 -2.44 2.69
CA VAL A 23 -18.69 -3.01 3.54
C VAL A 23 -18.87 -2.49 4.97
N VAL A 24 -18.90 -3.39 5.92
CA VAL A 24 -19.00 -3.07 7.35
C VAL A 24 -17.99 -3.94 8.12
N ALA A 25 -17.50 -3.42 9.25
CA ALA A 25 -16.72 -4.21 10.18
C ALA A 25 -17.58 -5.33 10.80
N TYR A 26 -17.01 -6.50 10.99
CA TYR A 26 -17.68 -7.67 11.52
C TYR A 26 -16.89 -8.28 12.67
N CYS A 27 -17.54 -8.55 13.79
CA CYS A 27 -16.94 -9.23 14.91
C CYS A 27 -17.12 -10.74 14.79
N PRO A 28 -16.06 -11.54 14.58
CA PRO A 28 -16.18 -13.00 14.48
C PRO A 28 -16.54 -13.66 15.79
N SER A 29 -16.24 -13.02 16.93
CA SER A 29 -16.57 -13.52 18.26
C SER A 29 -18.06 -13.34 18.59
N CYS A 30 -18.61 -12.15 18.32
CA CYS A 30 -20.03 -11.86 18.55
C CYS A 30 -20.92 -12.31 17.39
N GLN A 31 -20.33 -12.58 16.22
CA GLN A 31 -21.03 -12.96 14.98
C GLN A 31 -22.04 -11.88 14.51
N THR A 32 -21.67 -10.60 14.70
CA THR A 32 -22.48 -9.44 14.31
C THR A 32 -21.66 -8.41 13.56
N SER A 33 -22.33 -7.61 12.71
CA SER A 33 -21.75 -6.40 12.16
C SER A 33 -21.61 -5.32 13.25
N LEU A 34 -20.55 -4.51 13.13
CA LEU A 34 -20.23 -3.44 14.07
C LEU A 34 -20.57 -2.08 13.45
N SER A 35 -21.10 -1.19 14.28
CA SER A 35 -21.25 0.22 13.94
C SER A 35 -19.91 0.95 13.98
N HIS A 36 -19.81 2.11 13.32
CA HIS A 36 -18.62 2.98 13.41
C HIS A 36 -18.27 3.35 14.85
N SER A 37 -19.27 3.58 15.70
CA SER A 37 -19.04 3.93 17.11
C SER A 37 -18.40 2.80 17.89
N GLU A 38 -18.81 1.56 17.64
CA GLU A 38 -18.21 0.38 18.28
C GLU A 38 -16.78 0.16 17.81
N VAL A 39 -16.52 0.30 16.50
CA VAL A 39 -15.16 0.21 15.95
C VAL A 39 -14.24 1.27 16.55
N ASN A 40 -14.70 2.52 16.63
CA ASN A 40 -13.91 3.62 17.19
C ASN A 40 -13.55 3.45 18.68
N GLN A 41 -14.32 2.69 19.43
CA GLN A 41 -14.03 2.39 20.85
C GLN A 41 -13.10 1.19 21.01
N GLY A 42 -12.86 0.40 19.96
CA GLY A 42 -12.06 -0.81 20.00
C GLY A 42 -10.59 -0.63 19.60
N TYR A 43 -10.10 0.60 19.40
CA TYR A 43 -8.70 0.84 19.05
C TYR A 43 -7.79 0.57 20.24
N GLU A 44 -6.83 -0.30 20.02
CA GLU A 44 -5.78 -0.65 20.99
C GLU A 44 -4.41 -0.59 20.32
N MET A 45 -3.39 -0.31 21.12
CA MET A 45 -2.00 -0.41 20.64
C MET A 45 -1.60 -1.88 20.59
N VAL A 46 -1.40 -2.38 19.39
CA VAL A 46 -0.95 -3.75 19.14
C VAL A 46 0.41 -3.74 18.44
N GLN A 47 1.15 -4.83 18.57
CA GLN A 47 2.41 -5.02 17.87
C GLN A 47 2.17 -6.00 16.71
N ASP A 48 2.19 -5.47 15.49
CA ASP A 48 2.08 -6.27 14.29
C ASP A 48 3.44 -6.44 13.59
N PRO A 49 3.72 -7.61 13.01
CA PRO A 49 4.92 -7.81 12.22
C PRO A 49 4.85 -6.96 10.93
N SER A 50 5.98 -6.37 10.57
CA SER A 50 6.13 -5.67 9.30
C SER A 50 7.11 -6.42 8.39
N LEU A 51 7.01 -6.16 7.08
CA LEU A 51 7.84 -6.78 6.07
C LEU A 51 8.55 -5.72 5.25
N TYR A 52 9.87 -5.86 5.10
CA TYR A 52 10.65 -5.20 4.06
C TYR A 52 10.89 -6.18 2.91
N TYR A 53 10.66 -5.75 1.69
CA TYR A 53 10.90 -6.58 0.52
C TYR A 53 11.46 -5.77 -0.66
N LYS A 54 12.10 -6.46 -1.59
CA LYS A 54 12.74 -5.84 -2.75
C LYS A 54 11.86 -5.95 -3.98
N VAL A 55 11.75 -4.85 -4.71
CA VAL A 55 11.07 -4.74 -6.00
C VAL A 55 12.07 -4.27 -7.03
N LYS A 56 12.31 -5.05 -8.08
CA LYS A 56 13.30 -4.72 -9.10
C LYS A 56 12.72 -3.82 -10.19
N LEU A 57 13.34 -2.67 -10.45
CA LEU A 57 13.03 -1.85 -11.63
C LEU A 57 13.44 -2.59 -12.91
N GLN A 58 12.68 -2.40 -13.99
CA GLN A 58 12.96 -3.07 -15.27
C GLN A 58 14.03 -2.33 -16.09
N ASP A 59 14.07 -1.01 -16.00
CA ASP A 59 14.95 -0.16 -16.80
C ASP A 59 16.32 0.09 -16.13
N GLU A 60 16.45 -0.23 -14.85
CA GLU A 60 17.66 -0.02 -14.07
C GLU A 60 17.96 -1.26 -13.22
N ASP A 61 19.25 -1.57 -13.04
CA ASP A 61 19.64 -2.68 -12.17
C ASP A 61 19.65 -2.25 -10.70
N VAL A 62 18.49 -1.85 -10.22
CA VAL A 62 18.28 -1.37 -8.86
C VAL A 62 17.02 -1.98 -8.24
N TYR A 63 16.98 -2.00 -6.91
CA TYR A 63 15.85 -2.50 -6.14
C TYR A 63 15.23 -1.37 -5.30
N LEU A 64 13.92 -1.24 -5.38
CA LEU A 64 13.14 -0.45 -4.44
C LEU A 64 13.00 -1.27 -3.16
N ILE A 65 13.26 -0.68 -2.02
CA ILE A 65 12.98 -1.32 -0.73
C ILE A 65 11.64 -0.83 -0.23
N VAL A 66 10.64 -1.70 -0.33
CA VAL A 66 9.26 -1.40 0.05
C VAL A 66 8.98 -1.95 1.45
N TRP A 67 8.19 -1.22 2.22
CA TRP A 67 7.77 -1.63 3.56
C TRP A 67 6.24 -1.75 3.65
N THR A 68 5.77 -2.77 4.38
CA THR A 68 4.33 -2.95 4.64
C THR A 68 4.08 -3.64 5.97
N THR A 69 2.98 -3.29 6.63
CA THR A 69 2.40 -4.01 7.77
C THR A 69 1.36 -5.05 7.33
N MET A 70 0.99 -5.06 6.04
CA MET A 70 -0.03 -5.96 5.48
C MET A 70 0.53 -6.80 4.33
N PRO A 71 1.46 -7.73 4.60
CA PRO A 71 2.15 -8.50 3.55
C PRO A 71 1.22 -9.37 2.70
N PHE A 72 0.05 -9.72 3.21
CA PHE A 72 -0.96 -10.49 2.47
C PHE A 72 -1.59 -9.72 1.30
N THR A 73 -1.53 -8.37 1.30
CA THR A 73 -2.02 -7.56 0.17
C THR A 73 -1.02 -7.51 -0.99
N LEU A 74 0.19 -8.06 -0.82
CA LEU A 74 1.19 -8.13 -1.87
C LEU A 74 0.69 -8.90 -3.12
N VAL A 75 -0.22 -9.86 -2.94
CA VAL A 75 -0.81 -10.62 -4.05
C VAL A 75 -1.69 -9.78 -4.99
N THR A 76 -2.13 -8.62 -4.52
CA THR A 76 -2.96 -7.65 -5.26
C THR A 76 -2.25 -6.32 -5.47
N ASP A 77 -0.91 -6.30 -5.27
CA ASP A 77 -0.07 -5.14 -5.55
C ASP A 77 -0.20 -4.70 -7.02
N ALA A 78 -0.50 -3.45 -7.23
CA ALA A 78 -0.67 -2.88 -8.56
C ALA A 78 0.40 -1.83 -8.88
N MET A 79 0.81 -1.07 -7.87
CA MET A 79 1.72 0.06 -8.04
C MET A 79 2.62 0.22 -6.81
N VAL A 80 3.71 0.97 -6.98
CA VAL A 80 4.60 1.39 -5.88
C VAL A 80 4.66 2.91 -5.84
N GLY A 81 4.35 3.49 -4.67
CA GLY A 81 4.22 4.93 -4.47
C GLY A 81 5.48 5.58 -3.89
N PHE A 82 5.76 6.78 -4.39
CA PHE A 82 6.79 7.70 -3.92
C PHE A 82 6.16 9.05 -3.58
N ASN A 83 6.69 9.76 -2.61
CA ASN A 83 6.31 11.16 -2.43
C ASN A 83 7.10 12.05 -3.38
N PRO A 84 6.46 12.81 -4.29
CA PRO A 84 7.15 13.59 -5.33
C PRO A 84 8.05 14.70 -4.78
N ASP A 85 7.72 15.24 -3.62
CA ASP A 85 8.40 16.39 -3.02
C ASP A 85 9.59 15.97 -2.13
N GLU A 86 9.71 14.67 -1.83
CA GLU A 86 10.71 14.13 -0.93
C GLU A 86 11.94 13.57 -1.66
N GLU A 87 13.02 13.39 -0.92
CA GLU A 87 14.29 12.89 -1.46
C GLU A 87 14.47 11.39 -1.20
N TYR A 88 14.94 10.69 -2.22
CA TYR A 88 15.30 9.29 -2.18
C TYR A 88 16.76 9.10 -2.56
N VAL A 89 17.39 8.09 -2.00
CA VAL A 89 18.81 7.83 -2.21
C VAL A 89 19.02 6.47 -2.89
N TYR A 90 19.94 6.46 -3.83
CA TYR A 90 20.52 5.24 -4.37
C TYR A 90 21.67 4.83 -3.47
N VAL A 91 21.62 3.63 -2.95
CA VAL A 91 22.58 3.12 -1.96
C VAL A 91 23.17 1.81 -2.47
N SER A 92 24.50 1.76 -2.55
CA SER A 92 25.20 0.50 -2.82
C SER A 92 25.28 -0.33 -1.54
N VAL A 93 24.80 -1.55 -1.61
CA VAL A 93 24.81 -2.53 -0.51
C VAL A 93 25.33 -3.85 -1.07
N GLY A 94 26.57 -4.20 -0.77
CA GLY A 94 27.24 -5.35 -1.40
C GLY A 94 27.30 -5.21 -2.92
N SER A 95 26.68 -6.15 -3.63
CA SER A 95 26.62 -6.15 -5.11
C SER A 95 25.35 -5.50 -5.68
N GLU A 96 24.44 -5.04 -4.84
CA GLU A 96 23.16 -4.47 -5.26
C GLU A 96 23.11 -2.96 -5.05
N THR A 97 22.24 -2.30 -5.80
CA THR A 97 21.86 -0.89 -5.55
C THR A 97 20.42 -0.84 -5.09
N TRP A 98 20.18 -0.21 -3.95
CA TRP A 98 18.87 -0.06 -3.34
C TRP A 98 18.40 1.39 -3.39
N ILE A 99 17.09 1.60 -3.46
CA ILE A 99 16.44 2.91 -3.37
C ILE A 99 15.61 2.94 -2.09
N ILE A 100 15.81 3.99 -1.29
CA ILE A 100 15.19 4.19 0.02
C ILE A 100 14.95 5.70 0.21
N GLY A 101 13.92 6.07 0.95
CA GLY A 101 13.70 7.44 1.39
C GLY A 101 14.90 7.96 2.19
N LYS A 102 15.42 9.12 1.82
CA LYS A 102 16.66 9.68 2.42
C LYS A 102 16.56 9.78 3.93
N ILE A 103 15.43 10.23 4.45
CA ILE A 103 15.22 10.40 5.90
C ILE A 103 15.14 9.08 6.66
N ARG A 104 14.86 7.97 5.96
CA ARG A 104 14.72 6.63 6.55
C ARG A 104 15.97 5.77 6.44
N LEU A 105 16.96 6.24 5.69
CA LEU A 105 18.13 5.43 5.36
C LEU A 105 18.86 4.89 6.60
N GLU A 106 19.24 5.76 7.53
CA GLU A 106 20.05 5.37 8.69
C GLU A 106 19.30 4.39 9.59
N GLU A 107 18.02 4.67 9.84
CA GLU A 107 17.18 3.82 10.69
C GLU A 107 16.95 2.44 10.05
N PHE A 108 16.62 2.42 8.75
CA PHE A 108 16.45 1.17 8.01
C PHE A 108 17.76 0.33 7.97
N MET A 109 18.90 0.95 7.67
CA MET A 109 20.18 0.24 7.62
C MET A 109 20.56 -0.36 8.99
N LYS A 110 20.25 0.34 10.08
CA LYS A 110 20.43 -0.17 11.44
C LYS A 110 19.52 -1.36 11.73
N GLU A 111 18.23 -1.29 11.36
CA GLU A 111 17.28 -2.42 11.52
C GLU A 111 17.69 -3.62 10.68
N ALA A 112 18.10 -3.39 9.44
CA ALA A 112 18.56 -4.42 8.51
C ALA A 112 19.95 -4.98 8.90
N LYS A 113 20.62 -4.40 9.91
CA LYS A 113 21.99 -4.75 10.33
C LYS A 113 23.02 -4.67 9.20
N MET A 114 22.85 -3.67 8.34
CA MET A 114 23.74 -3.38 7.22
C MET A 114 24.62 -2.19 7.56
N GLU A 115 25.89 -2.45 7.90
CA GLU A 115 26.85 -1.43 8.30
C GLU A 115 27.69 -0.91 7.13
N ASP A 116 27.87 -1.73 6.10
CA ASP A 116 28.68 -1.39 4.92
C ASP A 116 27.78 -1.01 3.75
N TYR A 117 27.53 0.29 3.61
CA TYR A 117 26.77 0.86 2.50
C TYR A 117 27.34 2.20 2.05
N LYS A 118 27.08 2.58 0.82
CA LYS A 118 27.51 3.86 0.25
C LYS A 118 26.37 4.54 -0.51
N VAL A 119 26.07 5.78 -0.16
CA VAL A 119 25.14 6.62 -0.92
C VAL A 119 25.80 7.03 -2.24
N LEU A 120 25.14 6.71 -3.35
CA LEU A 120 25.64 6.98 -4.71
C LEU A 120 25.10 8.30 -5.26
N LYS A 121 23.79 8.53 -5.14
CA LYS A 121 23.10 9.74 -5.58
C LYS A 121 21.82 9.97 -4.81
N THR A 122 21.34 11.20 -4.82
CA THR A 122 20.03 11.60 -4.28
C THR A 122 19.17 12.14 -5.43
N VAL A 123 17.91 11.77 -5.44
CA VAL A 123 16.92 12.17 -6.45
C VAL A 123 15.59 12.53 -5.78
N LYS A 124 14.72 13.25 -6.49
CA LYS A 124 13.35 13.51 -6.03
C LYS A 124 12.45 12.32 -6.33
N GLY A 125 11.42 12.13 -5.50
CA GLY A 125 10.42 11.09 -5.73
C GLY A 125 9.68 11.22 -7.06
N SER A 126 9.52 12.45 -7.56
CA SER A 126 8.95 12.73 -8.89
C SER A 126 9.73 12.10 -10.06
N GLU A 127 11.02 11.75 -9.88
CA GLU A 127 11.82 11.09 -10.92
C GLU A 127 11.46 9.61 -11.10
N PHE A 128 10.66 9.05 -10.20
CA PHE A 128 10.22 7.66 -10.28
C PHE A 128 8.87 7.48 -10.97
N GLU A 129 8.20 8.55 -11.38
CA GLU A 129 6.90 8.46 -12.06
C GLU A 129 6.95 7.58 -13.32
N GLY A 130 6.03 6.62 -13.42
CA GLY A 130 5.82 5.79 -14.61
C GLY A 130 6.88 4.70 -14.87
N LYS A 131 7.81 4.44 -13.96
CA LYS A 131 8.81 3.36 -14.14
C LYS A 131 8.17 2.00 -13.93
N LYS A 132 8.49 1.03 -14.81
CA LYS A 132 8.05 -0.36 -14.67
C LYS A 132 8.92 -1.13 -13.69
N TYR A 133 8.28 -1.99 -12.91
CA TYR A 133 8.98 -2.92 -12.03
C TYR A 133 8.52 -4.38 -12.25
N THR A 134 9.34 -5.31 -11.77
CA THR A 134 9.01 -6.72 -11.75
C THR A 134 8.40 -7.06 -10.40
N HIS A 135 7.14 -7.50 -10.40
CA HIS A 135 6.45 -7.92 -9.19
C HIS A 135 7.20 -9.10 -8.52
N PRO A 136 7.47 -9.06 -7.20
CA PRO A 136 8.32 -10.06 -6.55
C PRO A 136 7.75 -11.49 -6.58
N LEU A 137 6.44 -11.63 -6.72
CA LEU A 137 5.75 -12.93 -6.84
C LEU A 137 5.41 -13.30 -8.28
N LEU A 138 5.97 -12.58 -9.28
CA LEU A 138 5.76 -12.92 -10.69
C LEU A 138 6.25 -14.33 -10.97
N GLY A 139 5.42 -15.15 -11.63
CA GLY A 139 5.67 -16.56 -11.87
C GLY A 139 5.21 -17.50 -10.74
N ASN A 140 4.96 -16.99 -9.53
CA ASN A 140 4.47 -17.77 -8.39
C ASN A 140 2.94 -17.74 -8.26
N ILE A 141 2.29 -16.69 -8.75
CA ILE A 141 0.85 -16.48 -8.63
C ILE A 141 0.24 -16.40 -10.03
N SER A 142 -0.74 -17.26 -10.26
CA SER A 142 -1.52 -17.27 -11.49
C SER A 142 -2.25 -15.93 -11.69
N GLY A 143 -2.07 -15.34 -12.87
CA GLY A 143 -2.70 -14.06 -13.23
C GLY A 143 -1.80 -12.84 -13.13
N LEU A 144 -0.76 -12.82 -12.30
CA LEU A 144 0.18 -11.69 -12.21
C LEU A 144 0.89 -11.41 -13.54
N GLU A 145 1.23 -12.44 -14.32
CA GLU A 145 1.80 -12.27 -15.65
C GLU A 145 0.87 -11.53 -16.61
N LYS A 146 -0.45 -11.75 -16.48
CA LYS A 146 -1.45 -11.06 -17.27
C LYS A 146 -1.57 -9.60 -16.85
N MET A 147 -1.53 -9.34 -15.54
CA MET A 147 -1.55 -7.98 -14.98
C MET A 147 -0.30 -7.20 -15.37
N SER A 148 0.88 -7.81 -15.27
CA SER A 148 2.17 -7.18 -15.63
C SER A 148 2.25 -6.70 -17.07
N LYS A 149 1.43 -7.24 -17.96
CA LYS A 149 1.36 -6.82 -19.37
C LYS A 149 0.48 -5.60 -19.59
N GLN A 150 -0.30 -5.20 -18.60
CA GLN A 150 -1.15 -4.01 -18.69
C GLN A 150 -0.31 -2.75 -18.42
N GLU A 151 -0.66 -1.65 -19.07
CA GLU A 151 0.09 -0.41 -18.99
C GLU A 151 0.13 0.17 -17.57
N ASN A 152 -0.98 0.13 -16.87
CA ASN A 152 -1.18 0.75 -15.56
C ASN A 152 -0.88 -0.20 -14.36
N TYR A 153 -0.27 -1.36 -14.60
CA TYR A 153 0.10 -2.29 -13.53
C TYR A 153 1.60 -2.44 -13.43
N HIS A 154 2.05 -2.68 -12.21
CA HIS A 154 3.45 -2.82 -11.83
C HIS A 154 4.30 -1.64 -12.31
N ILE A 155 3.78 -0.44 -12.03
CA ILE A 155 4.42 0.84 -12.27
C ILE A 155 4.65 1.60 -10.96
N THR A 156 5.60 2.51 -10.97
CA THR A 156 5.80 3.45 -9.88
C THR A 156 5.00 4.73 -10.13
N ILE A 157 4.46 5.30 -9.08
CA ILE A 157 3.72 6.57 -9.12
C ILE A 157 4.25 7.56 -8.08
N ALA A 158 4.08 8.83 -8.34
CA ALA A 158 4.52 9.90 -7.46
C ALA A 158 3.32 10.64 -6.86
N GLU A 159 2.95 10.28 -5.61
CA GLU A 159 1.75 10.77 -4.94
C GLU A 159 2.04 11.36 -3.56
N LYS A 160 1.43 12.52 -3.26
CA LYS A 160 1.70 13.30 -2.03
C LYS A 160 1.22 12.64 -0.74
N PHE A 161 0.29 11.71 -0.81
CA PHE A 161 -0.19 11.00 0.38
C PHE A 161 0.83 9.97 0.91
N VAL A 162 1.86 9.62 0.13
CA VAL A 162 2.91 8.68 0.57
C VAL A 162 3.66 9.28 1.76
N ASP A 163 3.51 8.63 2.92
CA ASP A 163 4.21 9.04 4.14
C ASP A 163 5.64 8.53 4.15
N VAL A 164 6.58 9.45 4.14
CA VAL A 164 8.01 9.15 4.18
C VAL A 164 8.56 8.98 5.61
N ASN A 165 7.74 9.18 6.64
CA ASN A 165 8.16 9.04 8.05
C ASN A 165 8.04 7.60 8.55
N ALA A 166 7.46 6.69 7.77
CA ALA A 166 7.30 5.29 8.11
C ALA A 166 8.06 4.36 7.14
N GLY A 167 8.53 3.24 7.65
CA GLY A 167 9.19 2.19 6.88
C GLY A 167 10.41 2.69 6.11
N THR A 168 10.36 2.61 4.80
CA THR A 168 11.40 3.08 3.87
C THR A 168 11.02 4.37 3.13
N GLY A 169 9.82 4.89 3.35
CA GLY A 169 9.27 5.99 2.57
C GLY A 169 8.81 5.58 1.15
N ILE A 170 8.77 4.28 0.88
CA ILE A 170 8.27 3.68 -0.36
C ILE A 170 7.19 2.67 0.02
N VAL A 171 6.00 2.83 -0.55
CA VAL A 171 4.85 2.00 -0.20
C VAL A 171 4.34 1.25 -1.42
N HIS A 172 3.79 0.06 -1.20
CA HIS A 172 3.02 -0.60 -2.25
C HIS A 172 1.56 -0.16 -2.20
N LEU A 173 0.89 -0.18 -3.32
CA LEU A 173 -0.48 0.27 -3.49
C LEU A 173 -1.32 -0.87 -4.06
N SER A 174 -2.39 -1.16 -3.36
CA SER A 174 -3.31 -2.25 -3.70
C SER A 174 -4.75 -1.73 -3.76
N PRO A 175 -5.23 -1.26 -4.92
CA PRO A 175 -6.58 -0.72 -5.10
C PRO A 175 -7.71 -1.64 -4.66
N ALA A 176 -7.46 -2.95 -4.63
CA ALA A 176 -8.43 -3.93 -4.15
C ALA A 176 -8.61 -3.92 -2.62
N ASN A 177 -7.69 -3.28 -1.86
CA ASN A 177 -7.63 -3.36 -0.41
C ASN A 177 -7.65 -1.98 0.28
N GLY A 178 -7.08 -0.94 -0.35
CA GLY A 178 -7.00 0.41 0.20
C GLY A 178 -7.95 1.38 -0.49
N GLU A 179 -8.68 2.20 0.29
CA GLU A 179 -9.57 3.24 -0.26
C GLU A 179 -8.76 4.35 -0.93
N ASP A 180 -7.66 4.77 -0.32
CA ASP A 180 -6.76 5.77 -0.89
C ASP A 180 -6.10 5.24 -2.16
N ASP A 181 -5.66 3.98 -2.16
CA ASP A 181 -5.07 3.31 -3.31
C ASP A 181 -6.05 3.15 -4.48
N TYR A 182 -7.35 3.04 -4.18
CA TYR A 182 -8.41 2.92 -5.19
C TYR A 182 -8.71 4.25 -5.89
N ASN A 183 -8.52 5.36 -5.19
CA ASN A 183 -8.86 6.71 -5.69
C ASN A 183 -7.75 7.34 -6.57
N ILE A 184 -6.64 6.64 -6.78
CA ILE A 184 -5.55 7.02 -7.67
C ILE A 184 -5.83 6.51 -9.09
#